data_02d674efa91f93942555a6c2297438ba
#
_entry.id   02d674efa91f93942555a6c2297438ba
#
_cell.length_a   1.000
_cell.length_b   1.000
_cell.length_c   1.000
_cell.angle_alpha   90.00
_cell.angle_beta   90.00
_cell.angle_gamma   90.00
#
_symmetry.space_group_name_H-M   'P 1'
#
loop_
_entity.id
_entity.type
_entity.pdbx_description
1 polymer ?
#
loop_
_entity_poly.entity_id
_entity_poly.type
_entity_poly.pdbx_seq_one_letter_code
_entity_poly.pdbx_strand_id
1 'polypeptide(L)'
;YGFNPKAAQQGLWSTDPIWQANVNGNSLTNSTTSYHYLHTDHLATPILATDKAGNATWKGASEAFGATMPTIEATEMNLRFPGQYWDGETKTHYNFNRDYLPGVGRYTQEDPIGLDGGWNRFGYVDGNPL
;
A
#
# COMPACT_ATOMS: atom_id res chain seq x y z
N TYR A 1 -6.07 3.25 -8.94
CA TYR A 1 -5.20 2.06 -8.96
C TYR A 1 -5.85 0.93 -9.72
N GLY A 2 -5.06 0.13 -10.44
CA GLY A 2 -5.47 -1.13 -11.02
C GLY A 2 -4.72 -2.28 -10.38
N PHE A 3 -5.45 -3.35 -10.08
CA PHE A 3 -4.95 -4.53 -9.38
C PHE A 3 -4.93 -5.75 -10.30
N ASN A 4 -4.03 -6.67 -10.03
CA ASN A 4 -3.95 -7.94 -10.73
C ASN A 4 -5.24 -8.77 -10.48
N PRO A 5 -6.05 -9.07 -11.52
CA PRO A 5 -7.29 -9.81 -11.34
C PRO A 5 -7.09 -11.27 -10.89
N LYS A 6 -5.85 -11.77 -10.97
CA LYS A 6 -5.48 -13.12 -10.53
C LYS A 6 -4.76 -13.14 -9.17
N ALA A 7 -4.64 -12.01 -8.50
CA ALA A 7 -3.89 -11.90 -7.23
C ALA A 7 -4.36 -12.92 -6.18
N ALA A 8 -5.67 -13.08 -5.99
CA ALA A 8 -6.22 -14.05 -5.03
C ALA A 8 -5.82 -15.51 -5.35
N GLN A 9 -5.68 -15.86 -6.64
CA GLN A 9 -5.24 -17.19 -7.06
C GLN A 9 -3.75 -17.42 -6.80
N GLN A 10 -2.99 -16.34 -6.65
CA GLN A 10 -1.56 -16.36 -6.35
C GLN A 10 -1.26 -16.20 -4.84
N GLY A 11 -2.29 -16.19 -4.00
CA GLY A 11 -2.15 -16.01 -2.56
C GLY A 11 -1.92 -14.54 -2.11
N LEU A 12 -2.18 -13.57 -2.98
CA LEU A 12 -1.89 -12.15 -2.76
C LEU A 12 -3.14 -11.32 -2.35
N TRP A 13 -4.13 -11.91 -1.73
CA TRP A 13 -5.30 -11.21 -1.15
C TRP A 13 -6.06 -10.26 -2.10
N SER A 14 -5.92 -10.33 -3.40
CA SER A 14 -6.45 -9.37 -4.37
C SER A 14 -5.87 -7.95 -4.24
N THR A 15 -4.72 -7.80 -3.63
CA THR A 15 -4.08 -6.49 -3.36
C THR A 15 -2.77 -6.29 -4.11
N ASP A 16 -2.51 -7.07 -5.16
CA ASP A 16 -1.34 -6.91 -6.03
C ASP A 16 -1.58 -5.75 -7.03
N PRO A 17 -1.10 -4.53 -6.74
CA PRO A 17 -1.30 -3.38 -7.60
C PRO A 17 -0.33 -3.43 -8.78
N ILE A 18 -0.83 -3.20 -9.99
CA ILE A 18 -0.04 -3.23 -11.23
C ILE A 18 0.10 -1.87 -11.91
N TRP A 19 -0.82 -0.94 -11.66
CA TRP A 19 -0.72 0.42 -12.20
C TRP A 19 -1.49 1.43 -11.36
N GLN A 20 -1.10 2.69 -11.52
CA GLN A 20 -1.79 3.87 -11.02
C GLN A 20 -2.03 4.83 -12.17
N ALA A 21 -3.19 5.47 -12.22
CA ALA A 21 -3.46 6.58 -13.12
C ALA A 21 -3.70 7.87 -12.33
N ASN A 22 -3.00 8.93 -12.71
CA ASN A 22 -3.31 10.29 -12.28
C ASN A 22 -4.27 10.87 -13.31
N VAL A 23 -5.55 10.78 -13.00
CA VAL A 23 -6.65 11.16 -13.91
C VAL A 23 -6.83 12.66 -13.88
N ASN A 24 -6.71 13.29 -15.04
CA ASN A 24 -7.09 14.69 -15.23
C ASN A 24 -8.44 14.75 -15.95
N GLY A 25 -9.43 15.31 -15.27
CA GLY A 25 -10.83 15.25 -15.74
C GLY A 25 -11.54 13.96 -15.31
N ASN A 26 -12.52 13.50 -16.10
CA ASN A 26 -13.40 12.39 -15.72
C ASN A 26 -13.15 11.09 -16.52
N SER A 27 -12.01 10.94 -17.18
CA SER A 27 -11.76 9.79 -18.06
C SER A 27 -10.35 9.28 -17.98
N LEU A 28 -10.22 7.96 -17.85
CA LEU A 28 -8.94 7.25 -17.94
C LEU A 28 -8.30 7.38 -19.33
N THR A 29 -9.09 7.61 -20.38
CA THR A 29 -8.60 7.74 -21.76
C THR A 29 -8.24 9.17 -22.17
N ASN A 30 -8.34 10.13 -21.23
CA ASN A 30 -7.94 11.51 -21.50
C ASN A 30 -6.43 11.57 -21.81
N SER A 31 -6.03 12.34 -22.81
CA SER A 31 -4.63 12.50 -23.23
C SER A 31 -3.74 13.10 -22.14
N THR A 32 -4.33 13.78 -21.15
CA THR A 32 -3.62 14.36 -19.99
C THR A 32 -3.53 13.41 -18.78
N THR A 33 -4.17 12.24 -18.84
CA THR A 33 -4.04 11.20 -17.82
C THR A 33 -2.66 10.56 -17.90
N SER A 34 -1.90 10.58 -16.81
CA SER A 34 -0.61 9.90 -16.71
C SER A 34 -0.75 8.55 -16.04
N TYR A 35 -0.08 7.56 -16.60
CA TYR A 35 -0.04 6.20 -16.08
C TYR A 35 1.33 5.89 -15.49
N HIS A 36 1.32 5.21 -14.35
CA HIS A 36 2.50 4.72 -13.67
C HIS A 36 2.37 3.22 -13.44
N TYR A 37 3.37 2.46 -13.85
CA TYR A 37 3.43 1.01 -13.66
C TYR A 37 4.07 0.72 -12.32
N LEU A 38 3.40 -0.10 -11.51
CA LEU A 38 3.83 -0.42 -10.16
C LEU A 38 4.63 -1.71 -10.13
N HIS A 39 5.72 -1.66 -9.42
CA HIS A 39 6.59 -2.80 -9.15
C HIS A 39 6.54 -3.09 -7.65
N THR A 40 6.23 -4.32 -7.31
CA THR A 40 5.99 -4.74 -5.93
C THR A 40 7.05 -5.74 -5.47
N ASP A 41 7.17 -5.90 -4.16
CA ASP A 41 7.93 -6.97 -3.55
C ASP A 41 7.12 -8.30 -3.53
N HIS A 42 7.64 -9.31 -2.82
CA HIS A 42 7.02 -10.63 -2.69
C HIS A 42 5.69 -10.63 -1.91
N LEU A 43 5.41 -9.57 -1.15
CA LEU A 43 4.15 -9.37 -0.42
C LEU A 43 3.14 -8.53 -1.22
N ALA A 44 3.46 -8.08 -2.43
CA ALA A 44 2.71 -7.12 -3.22
C ALA A 44 2.72 -5.68 -2.64
N THR A 45 3.74 -5.33 -1.87
CA THR A 45 3.98 -3.95 -1.42
C THR A 45 4.67 -3.16 -2.52
N PRO A 46 4.16 -1.98 -2.94
CA PRO A 46 4.82 -1.15 -3.93
C PRO A 46 6.20 -0.68 -3.46
N ILE A 47 7.21 -0.87 -4.29
CA ILE A 47 8.59 -0.42 -4.04
C ILE A 47 9.09 0.59 -5.08
N LEU A 48 8.49 0.56 -6.28
CA LEU A 48 8.86 1.43 -7.39
C LEU A 48 7.63 1.70 -8.27
N ALA A 49 7.51 2.90 -8.80
CA ALA A 49 6.62 3.22 -9.91
C ALA A 49 7.42 3.81 -11.07
N THR A 50 7.06 3.43 -12.29
CA THR A 50 7.70 3.93 -13.52
C THR A 50 6.67 4.52 -14.47
N ASP A 51 7.08 5.52 -15.26
CA ASP A 51 6.27 6.04 -16.35
C ASP A 51 6.34 5.11 -17.59
N LYS A 52 5.64 5.51 -18.66
CA LYS A 52 5.64 4.78 -19.94
C LYS A 52 7.02 4.69 -20.60
N ALA A 53 7.93 5.61 -20.29
CA ALA A 53 9.30 5.62 -20.81
C ALA A 53 10.27 4.80 -19.94
N GLY A 54 9.80 4.29 -18.80
CA GLY A 54 10.62 3.54 -17.85
C GLY A 54 11.34 4.39 -16.81
N ASN A 55 11.06 5.70 -16.76
CA ASN A 55 11.66 6.55 -15.73
C ASN A 55 10.97 6.31 -14.39
N ALA A 56 11.74 6.27 -13.31
CA ALA A 56 11.18 6.16 -11.97
C ALA A 56 10.41 7.44 -11.61
N THR A 57 9.14 7.28 -11.23
CA THR A 57 8.26 8.37 -10.82
C THR A 57 7.95 8.34 -9.32
N TRP A 58 8.12 7.19 -8.70
CA TRP A 58 8.09 7.02 -7.27
C TRP A 58 9.02 5.85 -6.88
N LYS A 59 9.70 5.99 -5.78
CA LYS A 59 10.50 4.92 -5.19
C LYS A 59 10.48 5.07 -3.68
N GLY A 60 10.06 4.03 -2.98
CA GLY A 60 10.05 3.97 -1.52
C GLY A 60 10.80 2.75 -1.00
N ALA A 61 11.36 2.89 0.18
CA ALA A 61 11.85 1.80 0.99
C ALA A 61 11.03 1.76 2.28
N SER A 62 10.56 0.60 2.65
CA SER A 62 9.83 0.39 3.89
C SER A 62 10.73 -0.21 4.95
N GLU A 63 10.64 0.29 6.18
CA GLU A 63 11.16 -0.39 7.34
C GLU A 63 10.35 -1.67 7.62
N ALA A 64 10.85 -2.53 8.51
CA ALA A 64 10.25 -3.84 8.79
C ALA A 64 8.75 -3.77 9.12
N PHE A 65 8.29 -2.72 9.77
CA PHE A 65 6.87 -2.50 10.10
C PHE A 65 6.15 -1.52 9.15
N GLY A 66 6.70 -1.28 7.94
CA GLY A 66 6.01 -0.59 6.87
C GLY A 66 6.08 0.94 6.90
N ALA A 67 6.85 1.53 7.82
CA ALA A 67 7.18 2.95 7.72
C ALA A 67 7.95 3.19 6.43
N THR A 68 7.32 3.86 5.47
CA THR A 68 7.86 4.03 4.11
C THR A 68 8.47 5.41 3.97
N MET A 69 9.71 5.44 3.50
CA MET A 69 10.44 6.68 3.19
C MET A 69 10.63 6.78 1.67
N PRO A 70 9.89 7.68 0.98
CA PRO A 70 10.09 7.89 -0.45
C PRO A 70 11.46 8.53 -0.71
N THR A 71 12.18 8.01 -1.71
CA THR A 71 13.43 8.59 -2.22
C THR A 71 13.24 9.26 -3.57
N ILE A 72 12.16 8.91 -4.29
CA ILE A 72 11.66 9.57 -5.50
C ILE A 72 10.15 9.74 -5.32
N GLU A 73 9.63 10.93 -5.52
CA GLU A 73 8.23 11.28 -5.28
C GLU A 73 7.71 12.26 -6.33
N ALA A 74 7.87 11.93 -7.61
CA ALA A 74 7.29 12.69 -8.72
C ALA A 74 5.78 12.42 -8.90
N THR A 75 5.27 11.34 -8.30
CA THR A 75 3.85 11.01 -8.18
C THR A 75 3.53 10.59 -6.76
N GLU A 76 2.31 10.87 -6.30
CA GLU A 76 1.84 10.43 -5.00
C GLU A 76 1.56 8.92 -5.01
N MET A 77 2.02 8.21 -3.97
CA MET A 77 1.79 6.78 -3.79
C MET A 77 1.31 6.51 -2.36
N ASN A 78 0.05 6.14 -2.23
CA ASN A 78 -0.57 5.92 -0.92
C ASN A 78 -0.74 4.45 -0.55
N LEU A 79 -0.47 3.52 -1.47
CA LEU A 79 -0.47 2.09 -1.15
C LEU A 79 0.75 1.74 -0.28
N ARG A 80 0.52 0.88 0.72
CA ARG A 80 1.52 0.38 1.66
C ARG A 80 1.50 -1.16 1.67
N PHE A 81 1.66 -1.81 2.81
CA PHE A 81 1.48 -3.26 2.91
C PHE A 81 0.11 -3.70 2.36
N PRO A 82 -0.07 -4.97 1.98
CA PRO A 82 -1.33 -5.47 1.44
C PRO A 82 -2.54 -5.00 2.26
N GLY A 83 -3.49 -4.35 1.58
CA GLY A 83 -4.68 -3.79 2.20
C GLY A 83 -4.50 -2.46 2.93
N GLN A 84 -3.29 -1.91 3.01
CA GLN A 84 -3.02 -0.65 3.69
C GLN A 84 -2.97 0.54 2.72
N TYR A 85 -3.51 1.66 3.18
CA TYR A 85 -3.51 2.94 2.49
C TYR A 85 -2.99 4.04 3.42
N TRP A 86 -1.96 4.77 2.99
CA TRP A 86 -1.37 5.88 3.74
C TRP A 86 -2.33 7.05 3.82
N ASP A 87 -2.58 7.52 5.02
CA ASP A 87 -3.26 8.77 5.31
C ASP A 87 -2.23 9.81 5.79
N GLY A 88 -2.00 10.80 4.95
CA GLY A 88 -1.04 11.87 5.22
C GLY A 88 -1.48 12.84 6.33
N GLU A 89 -2.77 12.91 6.68
CA GLU A 89 -3.30 13.78 7.72
C GLU A 89 -3.08 13.16 9.10
N THR A 90 -3.44 11.88 9.25
CA THR A 90 -3.33 11.15 10.53
C THR A 90 -1.97 10.53 10.76
N LYS A 91 -1.15 10.40 9.71
CA LYS A 91 0.14 9.70 9.72
C LYS A 91 0.01 8.21 10.08
N THR A 92 -1.12 7.62 9.71
CA THR A 92 -1.43 6.20 9.89
C THR A 92 -1.65 5.52 8.54
N HIS A 93 -1.68 4.19 8.54
CA HIS A 93 -2.15 3.41 7.39
C HIS A 93 -3.57 2.92 7.70
N TYR A 94 -4.54 3.38 6.93
CA TYR A 94 -5.88 2.80 6.95
C TYR A 94 -5.81 1.33 6.50
N ASN A 95 -6.36 0.43 7.30
CA ASN A 95 -6.38 -1.01 7.03
C ASN A 95 -7.75 -1.59 7.40
N PHE A 96 -8.71 -1.46 6.47
CA PHE A 96 -10.12 -1.84 6.63
C PHE A 96 -10.79 -1.17 7.82
N ASN A 97 -10.84 -1.82 8.97
CA ASN A 97 -11.57 -1.37 10.16
C ASN A 97 -10.66 -0.75 11.23
N ARG A 98 -9.36 -0.66 10.95
CA ARG A 98 -8.36 -0.18 11.92
C ARG A 98 -7.35 0.72 11.25
N ASP A 99 -6.79 1.64 12.03
CA ASP A 99 -5.64 2.44 11.64
C ASP A 99 -4.36 1.82 12.20
N TYR A 100 -3.42 1.56 11.32
CA TYR A 100 -2.13 1.00 11.66
C TYR A 100 -1.09 2.12 11.79
N LEU A 101 -0.34 2.12 12.87
CA LEU A 101 0.73 3.09 13.13
C LEU A 101 2.10 2.43 12.86
N PRO A 102 2.70 2.67 11.67
CA PRO A 102 3.91 1.96 11.25
C PRO A 102 5.13 2.26 12.13
N GLY A 103 5.21 3.47 12.68
CA GLY A 103 6.32 3.86 13.57
C GLY A 103 6.39 3.09 14.88
N VAL A 104 5.31 2.41 15.30
CA VAL A 104 5.27 1.56 16.49
C VAL A 104 4.84 0.12 16.19
N GLY A 105 4.56 -0.19 14.94
CA GLY A 105 4.25 -1.55 14.49
C GLY A 105 2.94 -2.14 15.03
N ARG A 106 1.94 -1.30 15.32
CA ARG A 106 0.67 -1.75 15.90
C ARG A 106 -0.53 -0.96 15.38
N TYR A 107 -1.72 -1.52 15.59
CA TYR A 107 -2.98 -0.80 15.39
C TYR A 107 -3.23 0.22 16.50
N THR A 108 -3.96 1.27 16.18
CA THR A 108 -4.39 2.29 17.15
C THR A 108 -5.69 1.88 17.87
N GLN A 109 -6.47 0.97 17.26
CA GLN A 109 -7.69 0.41 17.84
C GLN A 109 -7.50 -1.07 18.17
N GLU A 110 -8.24 -1.55 19.16
CA GLU A 110 -8.35 -2.98 19.48
C GLU A 110 -8.95 -3.76 18.30
N ASP A 111 -8.61 -5.04 18.23
CA ASP A 111 -9.21 -5.94 17.25
C ASP A 111 -10.72 -6.10 17.53
N PRO A 112 -11.59 -5.83 16.53
CA PRO A 112 -13.03 -6.00 16.70
C PRO A 112 -13.45 -7.41 17.07
N ILE A 113 -12.66 -8.43 16.72
CA ILE A 113 -12.92 -9.84 17.09
C ILE A 113 -12.40 -10.18 18.50
N GLY A 114 -11.79 -9.22 19.20
CA GLY A 114 -11.31 -9.39 20.56
C GLY A 114 -10.19 -10.41 20.69
N LEU A 115 -10.30 -11.29 21.70
CA LEU A 115 -9.28 -12.32 21.99
C LEU A 115 -9.25 -13.48 20.97
N ASP A 116 -10.27 -13.61 20.13
CA ASP A 116 -10.28 -14.59 19.04
C ASP A 116 -9.20 -14.29 17.99
N GLY A 117 -8.76 -13.02 17.89
CA GLY A 117 -7.63 -12.57 17.08
C GLY A 117 -6.26 -12.69 17.75
N GLY A 118 -6.18 -13.26 18.97
CA GLY A 118 -4.94 -13.41 19.74
C GLY A 118 -4.91 -12.56 21.01
N TRP A 119 -3.91 -12.84 21.86
CA TRP A 119 -3.73 -12.16 23.15
C TRP A 119 -3.39 -10.65 23.01
N ASN A 120 -2.72 -10.28 21.91
CA ASN A 120 -2.39 -8.88 21.63
C ASN A 120 -3.40 -8.27 20.66
N ARG A 121 -4.44 -7.63 21.18
CA ARG A 121 -5.52 -7.01 20.40
C ARG A 121 -5.05 -5.88 19.48
N PHE A 122 -3.88 -5.32 19.70
CA PHE A 122 -3.27 -4.26 18.89
C PHE A 122 -2.17 -4.78 17.96
N GLY A 123 -1.90 -6.09 18.01
CA GLY A 123 -0.86 -6.72 17.21
C GLY A 123 -1.14 -6.69 15.72
N TYR A 124 -0.07 -6.54 14.92
CA TYR A 124 -0.10 -6.70 13.47
C TYR A 124 0.65 -7.98 13.11
N VAL A 125 -0.01 -8.88 12.40
CA VAL A 125 0.53 -10.16 11.85
C VAL A 125 1.48 -10.90 12.80
N ASP A 126 1.09 -11.00 14.08
CA ASP A 126 1.87 -11.66 15.16
C ASP A 126 3.32 -11.17 15.29
N GLY A 127 3.58 -9.92 14.86
CA GLY A 127 4.90 -9.30 14.90
C GLY A 127 5.84 -9.73 13.77
N ASN A 128 5.33 -10.41 12.74
CA ASN A 128 6.11 -10.85 11.58
C ASN A 128 5.53 -10.29 10.27
N PRO A 129 5.80 -9.02 9.93
CA PRO A 129 5.22 -8.35 8.78
C PRO A 129 5.92 -8.63 7.43
N LEU A 130 7.03 -9.38 7.42
CA LEU A 130 7.85 -9.67 6.24
C LEU A 130 7.83 -11.15 5.84
#